data_86ed53cb8c8a084ea48df356ea29787c
#
_entry.id   86ed53cb8c8a084ea48df356ea29787c
#
_cell.length_a   1.000
_cell.length_b   1.000
_cell.length_c   1.000
_cell.angle_alpha   90.00
_cell.angle_beta   90.00
_cell.angle_gamma   90.00
#
_symmetry.space_group_name_H-M   'P 1'
#
loop_
_entity.id
_entity.type
_entity.pdbx_description
1 polymer ?
#
loop_
_entity_poly.entity_id
_entity_poly.type
_entity_poly.pdbx_seq_one_letter_code
_entity_poly.pdbx_strand_id
1 'polypeptide(L)'
;VGSWNMLIYGSSIFLMDKISNTKSYSHSGIAFILYFTGLFNLMFNWGHHIYTLPTHTYIKHISYAVSMTELFILGRIIYQWKSTLSLAKKNFHLIAYRFLAAADVWIFLTLLLAIFMSIPGINVYTHGTHITVAHTMGATIGINSFLLLAIAFDIFSESCYSFESYKKIVNRGYWITN
;
A
#
# COMPACT_ATOMS: atom_id res chain seq x y z
N VAL A 1 12.10 7.34 -2.24
CA VAL A 1 10.80 6.83 -1.77
C VAL A 1 10.29 5.73 -2.70
N GLY A 2 10.23 5.94 -4.02
CA GLY A 2 9.67 4.97 -4.97
C GLY A 2 10.36 3.60 -4.97
N SER A 3 11.70 3.54 -4.97
CA SER A 3 12.45 2.28 -4.93
C SER A 3 12.19 1.48 -3.67
N TRP A 4 12.04 2.15 -2.53
CA TRP A 4 11.66 1.55 -1.26
C TRP A 4 10.26 0.92 -1.31
N ASN A 5 9.30 1.67 -1.84
CA ASN A 5 7.92 1.17 -1.99
C ASN A 5 7.87 -0.07 -2.90
N MET A 6 8.63 -0.07 -4.00
CA MET A 6 8.66 -1.21 -4.92
C MET A 6 9.25 -2.47 -4.27
N LEU A 7 10.30 -2.31 -3.44
CA LEU A 7 10.85 -3.42 -2.68
C LEU A 7 9.82 -4.02 -1.70
N ILE A 8 9.13 -3.15 -0.96
CA ILE A 8 8.13 -3.57 0.01
C ILE A 8 6.93 -4.23 -0.68
N TYR A 9 6.45 -3.69 -1.79
CA TYR A 9 5.35 -4.30 -2.55
C TYR A 9 5.74 -5.66 -3.15
N GLY A 10 6.96 -5.79 -3.69
CA GLY A 10 7.46 -7.08 -4.16
C GLY A 10 7.51 -8.13 -3.06
N SER A 11 7.97 -7.73 -1.88
CA SER A 11 8.02 -8.60 -0.70
C SER A 11 6.62 -8.98 -0.21
N SER A 12 5.64 -8.08 -0.27
CA SER A 12 4.25 -8.36 0.11
C SER A 12 3.59 -9.36 -0.84
N ILE A 13 3.84 -9.24 -2.16
CA ILE A 13 3.35 -10.19 -3.15
C ILE A 13 3.93 -11.58 -2.89
N PHE A 14 5.22 -11.67 -2.60
CA PHE A 14 5.87 -12.92 -2.21
C PHE A 14 5.23 -13.54 -0.96
N LEU A 15 4.97 -12.73 0.07
CA LEU A 15 4.32 -13.20 1.30
C LEU A 15 2.89 -13.69 1.03
N MET A 16 2.14 -13.02 0.17
CA MET A 16 0.81 -13.45 -0.24
C MET A 16 0.82 -14.80 -0.97
N ASP A 17 1.74 -15.01 -1.89
CA ASP A 17 1.91 -16.30 -2.58
C ASP A 17 2.26 -17.43 -1.59
N LYS A 18 3.12 -17.14 -0.63
CA LYS A 18 3.51 -18.09 0.41
C LYS A 18 2.32 -18.47 1.31
N ILE A 19 1.58 -17.49 1.83
CA ILE A 19 0.43 -17.72 2.72
C ILE A 19 -0.72 -18.42 1.98
N SER A 20 -0.97 -18.07 0.73
CA SER A 20 -2.03 -18.69 -0.09
C SER A 20 -1.63 -20.04 -0.66
N ASN A 21 -0.36 -20.41 -0.55
CA ASN A 21 0.24 -21.59 -1.16
C ASN A 21 -0.01 -21.69 -2.67
N THR A 22 0.01 -20.55 -3.34
CA THR A 22 -0.18 -20.44 -4.79
C THR A 22 0.78 -19.39 -5.35
N LYS A 23 1.15 -19.53 -6.62
CA LYS A 23 1.92 -18.52 -7.36
C LYS A 23 1.00 -17.58 -8.17
N SER A 24 -0.28 -17.51 -7.82
CA SER A 24 -1.28 -16.79 -8.62
C SER A 24 -1.12 -15.28 -8.56
N TYR A 25 -0.56 -14.74 -7.50
CA TYR A 25 -0.37 -13.29 -7.35
C TYR A 25 0.86 -12.78 -8.10
N SER A 26 2.03 -13.42 -7.90
CA SER A 26 3.29 -12.97 -8.50
C SER A 26 3.41 -13.27 -9.99
N HIS A 27 2.74 -14.32 -10.49
CA HIS A 27 2.86 -14.78 -11.87
C HIS A 27 1.64 -14.44 -12.76
N SER A 28 0.74 -13.60 -12.29
CA SER A 28 -0.40 -13.16 -13.10
C SER A 28 -0.02 -11.99 -14.00
N GLY A 29 -0.53 -11.98 -15.25
CA GLY A 29 -0.35 -10.83 -16.15
C GLY A 29 -0.87 -9.52 -15.57
N ILE A 30 -1.91 -9.60 -14.72
CA ILE A 30 -2.47 -8.43 -14.02
C ILE A 30 -1.51 -7.90 -12.96
N ALA A 31 -0.85 -8.76 -12.19
CA ALA A 31 0.15 -8.34 -11.21
C ALA A 31 1.31 -7.60 -11.91
N PHE A 32 1.73 -8.11 -13.08
CA PHE A 32 2.74 -7.45 -13.91
C PHE A 32 2.29 -6.07 -14.37
N ILE A 33 1.08 -5.94 -14.92
CA ILE A 33 0.55 -4.65 -15.37
C ILE A 33 0.44 -3.67 -14.19
N LEU A 34 -0.08 -4.10 -13.05
CA LEU A 34 -0.22 -3.25 -11.87
C LEU A 34 1.14 -2.81 -11.31
N TYR A 35 2.13 -3.69 -11.33
CA TYR A 35 3.49 -3.38 -10.91
C TYR A 35 4.08 -2.26 -11.78
N PHE A 36 4.03 -2.40 -13.10
CA PHE A 36 4.56 -1.39 -14.01
C PHE A 36 3.73 -0.10 -14.01
N THR A 37 2.42 -0.18 -13.84
CA THR A 37 1.57 1.02 -13.65
C THR A 37 1.96 1.76 -12.36
N GLY A 38 2.19 1.05 -11.27
CA GLY A 38 2.67 1.63 -10.02
C GLY A 38 4.05 2.25 -10.17
N LEU A 39 4.98 1.57 -10.85
CA LEU A 39 6.31 2.12 -11.13
C LEU A 39 6.24 3.38 -11.99
N PHE A 40 5.46 3.36 -13.06
CA PHE A 40 5.23 4.53 -13.92
C PHE A 40 4.66 5.69 -13.11
N ASN A 41 3.66 5.42 -12.28
CA ASN A 41 3.07 6.41 -11.40
C ASN A 41 4.11 7.02 -10.45
N LEU A 42 4.91 6.20 -9.76
CA LEU A 42 5.98 6.67 -8.88
C LEU A 42 7.03 7.54 -9.58
N MET A 43 7.27 7.31 -10.86
CA MET A 43 8.25 8.10 -11.64
C MET A 43 7.71 9.44 -12.10
N PHE A 44 6.42 9.56 -12.37
CA PHE A 44 5.87 10.71 -13.08
C PHE A 44 4.80 11.50 -12.33
N ASN A 45 4.21 10.97 -11.24
CA ASN A 45 3.14 11.66 -10.53
C ASN A 45 3.62 12.75 -9.55
N TRP A 46 4.94 12.85 -9.30
CA TRP A 46 5.49 13.86 -8.39
C TRP A 46 5.06 15.30 -8.69
N GLY A 47 4.68 15.58 -9.92
CA GLY A 47 4.25 16.90 -10.35
C GLY A 47 3.01 17.43 -9.63
N HIS A 48 2.17 16.58 -9.04
CA HIS A 48 1.04 17.05 -8.23
C HIS A 48 1.48 17.71 -6.91
N HIS A 49 2.71 17.47 -6.46
CA HIS A 49 3.30 18.17 -5.32
C HIS A 49 3.72 19.60 -5.62
N ILE A 50 3.79 19.96 -6.90
CA ILE A 50 4.25 21.30 -7.34
C ILE A 50 3.16 22.10 -8.08
N TYR A 51 1.89 21.72 -7.96
CA TYR A 51 0.79 22.45 -8.61
C TYR A 51 0.70 23.93 -8.20
N THR A 52 1.11 24.25 -6.99
CA THR A 52 1.11 25.62 -6.45
C THR A 52 2.31 26.45 -6.92
N LEU A 53 3.34 25.81 -7.50
CA LEU A 53 4.49 26.53 -8.03
C LEU A 53 4.20 27.13 -9.43
N PRO A 54 4.91 28.19 -9.82
CA PRO A 54 4.79 28.84 -11.13
C PRO A 54 5.45 27.98 -12.23
N THR A 55 4.93 26.78 -12.43
CA THR A 55 5.41 25.83 -13.45
C THR A 55 4.55 25.92 -14.71
N HIS A 56 5.10 25.46 -15.85
CA HIS A 56 4.35 25.39 -17.09
C HIS A 56 3.09 24.55 -16.95
N THR A 57 2.00 24.99 -17.55
CA THR A 57 0.68 24.37 -17.46
C THR A 57 0.68 22.91 -17.93
N TYR A 58 1.49 22.57 -18.95
CA TYR A 58 1.56 21.20 -19.45
C TYR A 58 2.10 20.22 -18.40
N ILE A 59 3.02 20.64 -17.51
CA ILE A 59 3.53 19.80 -16.40
C ILE A 59 2.38 19.42 -15.47
N LYS A 60 1.52 20.38 -15.14
CA LYS A 60 0.35 20.16 -14.28
C LYS A 60 -0.63 19.18 -14.92
N HIS A 61 -0.89 19.31 -16.23
CA HIS A 61 -1.79 18.40 -16.94
C HIS A 61 -1.22 16.98 -17.05
N ILE A 62 0.06 16.84 -17.38
CA ILE A 62 0.71 15.53 -17.43
C ILE A 62 0.67 14.86 -16.05
N SER A 63 1.04 15.60 -15.00
CA SER A 63 1.03 15.08 -13.64
C SER A 63 -0.37 14.66 -13.19
N TYR A 64 -1.40 15.43 -13.54
CA TYR A 64 -2.79 15.06 -13.28
C TYR A 64 -3.18 13.77 -14.00
N ALA A 65 -2.89 13.67 -15.30
CA ALA A 65 -3.21 12.49 -16.10
C ALA A 65 -2.52 11.24 -15.55
N VAL A 66 -1.25 11.35 -15.16
CA VAL A 66 -0.49 10.24 -14.55
C VAL A 66 -1.09 9.86 -13.20
N SER A 67 -1.38 10.83 -12.34
CA SER A 67 -1.99 10.56 -11.02
C SER A 67 -3.35 9.86 -11.15
N MET A 68 -4.14 10.19 -12.18
CA MET A 68 -5.43 9.53 -12.41
C MET A 68 -5.29 8.05 -12.82
N THR A 69 -4.11 7.58 -13.22
CA THR A 69 -3.87 6.14 -13.44
C THR A 69 -4.01 5.32 -12.13
N GLU A 70 -3.89 5.95 -10.96
CA GLU A 70 -4.16 5.31 -9.66
C GLU A 70 -5.60 4.82 -9.53
N LEU A 71 -6.55 5.38 -10.29
CA LEU A 71 -7.92 4.88 -10.35
C LEU A 71 -8.01 3.43 -10.85
N PHE A 72 -7.11 2.99 -11.74
CA PHE A 72 -7.07 1.59 -12.17
C PHE A 72 -6.63 0.68 -11.04
N ILE A 73 -5.65 1.11 -10.23
CA ILE A 73 -5.18 0.36 -9.07
C ILE A 73 -6.29 0.29 -8.03
N LEU A 74 -6.94 1.41 -7.72
CA LEU A 74 -8.07 1.47 -6.79
C LEU A 74 -9.25 0.60 -7.27
N GLY A 75 -9.61 0.69 -8.54
CA GLY A 75 -10.67 -0.12 -9.14
C GLY A 75 -10.36 -1.62 -9.03
N ARG A 76 -9.09 -2.01 -9.19
CA ARG A 76 -8.65 -3.40 -9.02
C ARG A 76 -8.76 -3.87 -7.58
N ILE A 77 -8.38 -3.04 -6.62
CA ILE A 77 -8.52 -3.34 -5.18
C ILE A 77 -9.99 -3.56 -4.84
N ILE A 78 -10.89 -2.68 -5.28
CA ILE A 78 -12.32 -2.81 -5.06
C ILE A 78 -12.87 -4.09 -5.70
N TYR A 79 -12.48 -4.40 -6.93
CA TYR A 79 -12.90 -5.61 -7.62
C TYR A 79 -12.48 -6.88 -6.87
N GLN A 80 -11.30 -6.90 -6.27
CA GLN A 80 -10.78 -8.05 -5.54
C GLN A 80 -11.24 -8.11 -4.06
N TRP A 81 -11.97 -7.11 -3.57
CA TRP A 81 -12.34 -6.99 -2.16
C TRP A 81 -12.96 -8.25 -1.58
N LYS A 82 -13.87 -8.91 -2.33
CA LYS A 82 -14.54 -10.14 -1.88
C LYS A 82 -13.55 -11.30 -1.67
N SER A 83 -12.59 -11.48 -2.55
CA SER A 83 -11.57 -12.53 -2.41
C SER A 83 -10.59 -12.21 -1.28
N THR A 84 -10.22 -10.96 -1.10
CA THR A 84 -9.37 -10.47 0.00
C THR A 84 -10.04 -10.74 1.36
N LEU A 85 -11.34 -10.46 1.50
CA LEU A 85 -12.10 -10.77 2.72
C LEU A 85 -12.20 -12.27 3.00
N SER A 86 -12.35 -13.10 1.96
CA SER A 86 -12.37 -14.56 2.12
C SER A 86 -11.03 -15.10 2.60
N LEU A 87 -9.92 -14.59 2.03
CA LEU A 87 -8.57 -14.90 2.48
C LEU A 87 -8.30 -14.44 3.91
N ALA A 88 -8.79 -13.25 4.27
CA ALA A 88 -8.68 -12.72 5.61
C ALA A 88 -9.36 -13.65 6.63
N LYS A 89 -10.59 -14.09 6.37
CA LYS A 89 -11.29 -15.04 7.27
C LYS A 89 -10.49 -16.32 7.49
N LYS A 90 -9.84 -16.85 6.46
CA LYS A 90 -9.07 -18.09 6.53
C LYS A 90 -7.75 -17.91 7.28
N ASN A 91 -7.03 -16.82 7.04
CA ASN A 91 -5.64 -16.66 7.49
C ASN A 91 -5.45 -15.67 8.64
N PHE A 92 -6.51 -15.06 9.15
CA PHE A 92 -6.43 -14.04 10.20
C PHE A 92 -5.85 -14.55 11.54
N HIS A 93 -5.74 -15.85 11.72
CA HIS A 93 -5.04 -16.45 12.86
C HIS A 93 -3.51 -16.26 12.81
N LEU A 94 -2.95 -16.03 11.60
CA LEU A 94 -1.53 -15.77 11.39
C LEU A 94 -1.23 -14.29 11.69
N ILE A 95 -0.25 -14.03 12.56
CA ILE A 95 0.15 -12.66 12.92
C ILE A 95 0.64 -11.89 11.68
N ALA A 96 1.51 -12.49 10.88
CA ALA A 96 2.00 -11.91 9.65
C ALA A 96 0.86 -11.47 8.71
N TYR A 97 -0.17 -12.31 8.57
CA TYR A 97 -1.32 -11.99 7.74
C TYR A 97 -2.16 -10.83 8.29
N ARG A 98 -2.25 -10.66 9.62
CA ARG A 98 -2.97 -9.52 10.22
C ARG A 98 -2.34 -8.19 9.84
N PHE A 99 -1.01 -8.10 9.91
CA PHE A 99 -0.28 -6.90 9.47
C PHE A 99 -0.43 -6.66 7.96
N LEU A 100 -0.42 -7.73 7.16
CA LEU A 100 -0.67 -7.65 5.73
C LEU A 100 -2.09 -7.12 5.43
N ALA A 101 -3.11 -7.68 6.10
CA ALA A 101 -4.50 -7.24 5.92
C ALA A 101 -4.73 -5.80 6.37
N ALA A 102 -4.06 -5.36 7.46
CA ALA A 102 -4.10 -3.97 7.88
C ALA A 102 -3.45 -3.05 6.84
N ALA A 103 -2.30 -3.46 6.28
CA ALA A 103 -1.66 -2.71 5.19
C ALA A 103 -2.58 -2.57 3.97
N ASP A 104 -3.35 -3.60 3.60
CA ASP A 104 -4.33 -3.54 2.50
C ASP A 104 -5.40 -2.46 2.74
N VAL A 105 -5.90 -2.34 3.97
CA VAL A 105 -6.84 -1.27 4.35
C VAL A 105 -6.19 0.10 4.21
N TRP A 106 -4.95 0.25 4.70
CA TRP A 106 -4.20 1.49 4.58
C TRP A 106 -3.86 1.84 3.12
N ILE A 107 -3.57 0.85 2.26
CA ILE A 107 -3.39 1.07 0.82
C ILE A 107 -4.65 1.68 0.22
N PHE A 108 -5.82 1.11 0.53
CA PHE A 108 -7.09 1.63 0.03
C PHE A 108 -7.33 3.07 0.47
N LEU A 109 -7.20 3.36 1.76
CA LEU A 109 -7.46 4.70 2.33
C LEU A 109 -6.46 5.73 1.79
N THR A 110 -5.17 5.37 1.76
CA THR A 110 -4.10 6.27 1.32
C THR A 110 -4.19 6.56 -0.18
N LEU A 111 -4.54 5.55 -0.98
CA LEU A 111 -4.72 5.70 -2.42
C LEU A 111 -5.95 6.56 -2.74
N LEU A 112 -7.06 6.35 -2.03
CA LEU A 112 -8.25 7.18 -2.15
C LEU A 112 -7.93 8.65 -1.87
N LEU A 113 -7.19 8.91 -0.78
CA LEU A 113 -6.77 10.25 -0.41
C LEU A 113 -5.80 10.85 -1.43
N ALA A 114 -4.86 10.05 -1.97
CA ALA A 114 -3.94 10.48 -3.03
C ALA A 114 -4.67 10.96 -4.28
N ILE A 115 -5.68 10.20 -4.73
CA ILE A 115 -6.49 10.56 -5.90
C ILE A 115 -7.19 11.90 -5.67
N PHE A 116 -7.83 12.09 -4.50
CA PHE A 116 -8.46 13.37 -4.16
C PHE A 116 -7.47 14.53 -4.16
N MET A 117 -6.31 14.35 -3.52
CA MET A 117 -5.27 15.38 -3.46
C MET A 117 -4.62 15.66 -4.82
N SER A 118 -4.67 14.73 -5.75
CA SER A 118 -4.12 14.90 -7.11
C SER A 118 -5.00 15.73 -8.02
N ILE A 119 -6.26 16.00 -7.65
CA ILE A 119 -7.14 16.89 -8.40
C ILE A 119 -6.71 18.34 -8.15
N PRO A 120 -6.33 19.12 -9.19
CA PRO A 120 -5.74 20.45 -9.01
C PRO A 120 -6.59 21.41 -8.18
N GLY A 121 -7.91 21.39 -8.37
CA GLY A 121 -8.83 22.23 -7.59
C GLY A 121 -8.91 21.88 -6.11
N ILE A 122 -8.74 20.62 -5.76
CA ILE A 122 -8.70 20.13 -4.37
C ILE A 122 -7.30 20.31 -3.77
N ASN A 123 -6.26 20.10 -4.59
CA ASN A 123 -4.87 20.23 -4.17
C ASN A 123 -4.56 21.59 -3.55
N VAL A 124 -5.09 22.66 -4.13
CA VAL A 124 -4.91 24.04 -3.61
C VAL A 124 -5.33 24.17 -2.14
N TYR A 125 -6.34 23.42 -1.70
CA TYR A 125 -6.84 23.48 -0.32
C TYR A 125 -6.20 22.41 0.60
N THR A 126 -5.60 21.39 0.04
CA THR A 126 -5.06 20.25 0.81
C THR A 126 -3.55 20.29 0.93
N HIS A 127 -2.86 20.91 -0.03
CA HIS A 127 -1.40 20.98 -0.06
C HIS A 127 -0.84 21.76 1.13
N GLY A 128 0.15 21.19 1.82
CA GLY A 128 0.77 21.79 3.00
C GLY A 128 -0.09 21.77 4.28
N THR A 129 -1.23 21.08 4.25
CA THR A 129 -2.11 20.94 5.42
C THR A 129 -1.93 19.59 6.12
N HIS A 130 -2.64 19.36 7.22
CA HIS A 130 -2.70 18.05 7.90
C HIS A 130 -3.21 16.91 7.02
N ILE A 131 -3.94 17.21 5.93
CA ILE A 131 -4.38 16.20 4.95
C ILE A 131 -3.16 15.61 4.23
N THR A 132 -2.20 16.44 3.84
CA THR A 132 -0.93 15.97 3.26
C THR A 132 -0.15 15.12 4.25
N VAL A 133 -0.12 15.50 5.52
CA VAL A 133 0.52 14.72 6.59
C VAL A 133 -0.18 13.38 6.77
N ALA A 134 -1.51 13.34 6.79
CA ALA A 134 -2.30 12.11 6.92
C ALA A 134 -2.02 11.14 5.76
N HIS A 135 -1.95 11.63 4.52
CA HIS A 135 -1.57 10.82 3.36
C HIS A 135 -0.16 10.25 3.51
N THR A 136 0.82 11.07 3.90
CA THR A 136 2.21 10.64 4.08
C THR A 136 2.35 9.60 5.20
N MET A 137 1.66 9.81 6.33
CA MET A 137 1.66 8.86 7.45
C MET A 137 0.93 7.56 7.10
N GLY A 138 -0.16 7.64 6.34
CA GLY A 138 -0.82 6.45 5.79
C GLY A 138 0.12 5.60 4.93
N ALA A 139 0.93 6.25 4.08
CA ALA A 139 1.91 5.55 3.26
C ALA A 139 3.08 4.98 4.08
N THR A 140 3.64 5.75 5.00
CA THR A 140 4.86 5.35 5.74
C THR A 140 4.55 4.39 6.88
N ILE A 141 3.59 4.69 7.72
CA ILE A 141 3.23 3.86 8.88
C ILE A 141 2.21 2.79 8.45
N GLY A 142 1.10 3.22 7.85
CA GLY A 142 0.00 2.32 7.51
C GLY A 142 0.35 1.26 6.46
N ILE A 143 1.12 1.61 5.44
CA ILE A 143 1.51 0.67 4.39
C ILE A 143 2.89 0.07 4.67
N ASN A 144 3.92 0.89 4.61
CA ASN A 144 5.30 0.40 4.60
C ASN A 144 5.69 -0.30 5.90
N SER A 145 5.38 0.28 7.06
CA SER A 145 5.73 -0.32 8.34
C SER A 145 4.94 -1.61 8.61
N PHE A 146 3.65 -1.65 8.25
CA PHE A 146 2.86 -2.87 8.44
C PHE A 146 3.29 -4.00 7.50
N LEU A 147 3.65 -3.70 6.26
CA LEU A 147 4.20 -4.71 5.34
C LEU A 147 5.56 -5.24 5.84
N LEU A 148 6.45 -4.36 6.32
CA LEU A 148 7.70 -4.78 6.94
C LEU A 148 7.49 -5.67 8.17
N LEU A 149 6.55 -5.31 9.04
CA LEU A 149 6.20 -6.12 10.21
C LEU A 149 5.60 -7.46 9.81
N ALA A 150 4.76 -7.49 8.76
CA ALA A 150 4.22 -8.75 8.23
C ALA A 150 5.35 -9.71 7.81
N ILE A 151 6.32 -9.21 7.05
CA ILE A 151 7.47 -9.99 6.59
C ILE A 151 8.35 -10.43 7.78
N ALA A 152 8.64 -9.50 8.69
CA ALA A 152 9.46 -9.79 9.87
C ALA A 152 8.83 -10.89 10.74
N PHE A 153 7.52 -10.80 11.02
CA PHE A 153 6.82 -11.81 11.81
C PHE A 153 6.66 -13.14 11.07
N ASP A 154 6.59 -13.15 9.75
CA ASP A 154 6.64 -14.38 8.97
C ASP A 154 7.98 -15.09 9.16
N ILE A 155 9.10 -14.38 9.00
CA ILE A 155 10.45 -14.90 9.19
C ILE A 155 10.67 -15.37 10.64
N PHE A 156 10.25 -14.57 11.62
CA PHE A 156 10.38 -14.94 13.03
C PHE A 156 9.55 -16.17 13.40
N SER A 157 8.36 -16.33 12.83
CA SER A 157 7.51 -17.49 13.08
C SER A 157 8.13 -18.79 12.59
N GLU A 158 8.98 -18.74 11.57
CA GLU A 158 9.70 -19.90 11.04
C GLU A 158 11.04 -20.17 11.74
N SER A 159 11.73 -19.09 12.16
CA SER A 159 13.12 -19.18 12.63
C SER A 159 13.25 -19.28 14.16
N CYS A 160 12.22 -18.85 14.92
CA CYS A 160 12.28 -18.76 16.38
C CYS A 160 11.37 -19.76 17.08
N TYR A 161 11.96 -20.76 17.73
CA TYR A 161 11.22 -21.74 18.56
C TYR A 161 10.37 -21.11 19.68
N SER A 162 10.78 -19.95 20.20
CA SER A 162 10.09 -19.25 21.28
C SER A 162 9.04 -18.25 20.81
N PHE A 163 8.78 -18.14 19.51
CA PHE A 163 7.85 -17.14 18.97
C PHE A 163 6.44 -17.25 19.55
N GLU A 164 5.94 -18.45 19.80
CA GLU A 164 4.61 -18.67 20.39
C GLU A 164 4.47 -17.99 21.77
N SER A 165 5.55 -17.91 22.56
CA SER A 165 5.55 -17.24 23.86
C SER A 165 5.33 -15.74 23.72
N TYR A 166 5.81 -15.11 22.64
CA TYR A 166 5.67 -13.68 22.37
C TYR A 166 4.39 -13.32 21.61
N LYS A 167 3.70 -14.30 21.05
CA LYS A 167 2.50 -14.12 20.21
C LYS A 167 1.43 -13.25 20.86
N LYS A 168 1.22 -13.40 22.19
CA LYS A 168 0.25 -12.59 22.94
C LYS A 168 0.64 -11.11 23.00
N ILE A 169 1.93 -10.80 23.18
CA ILE A 169 2.46 -9.43 23.25
C ILE A 169 2.36 -8.77 21.85
N VAL A 170 2.79 -9.48 20.82
CA VAL A 170 2.71 -9.00 19.44
C VAL A 170 1.25 -8.74 19.01
N ASN A 171 0.34 -9.64 19.41
CA ASN A 171 -1.07 -9.46 19.15
C ASN A 171 -1.67 -8.23 19.85
N ARG A 172 -1.28 -7.95 21.10
CA ARG A 172 -1.68 -6.72 21.79
C ARG A 172 -1.10 -5.49 21.08
N GLY A 173 0.18 -5.53 20.71
CA GLY A 173 0.83 -4.47 19.94
C GLY A 173 0.09 -4.15 18.64
N TYR A 174 -0.30 -5.19 17.90
CA TYR A 174 -1.09 -5.03 16.67
C TYR A 174 -2.38 -4.22 16.90
N TRP A 175 -3.16 -4.57 17.94
CA TRP A 175 -4.42 -3.90 18.25
C TRP A 175 -4.26 -2.48 18.81
N ILE A 176 -3.10 -2.16 19.39
CA ILE A 176 -2.79 -0.81 19.88
C ILE A 176 -2.38 0.10 18.73
N THR A 177 -1.67 -0.43 17.74
CA THR A 177 -1.09 0.35 16.64
C THR A 177 -2.02 0.50 15.44
N ASN A 178 -3.06 -0.33 15.33
CA ASN A 178 -4.01 -0.34 14.21
C ASN A 178 -5.39 0.17 14.64
#